data_a518466f51c952f39e06253cdb868876
#
_entry.id   a518466f51c952f39e06253cdb868876
#
_cell.length_a   1.000
_cell.length_b   1.000
_cell.length_c   1.000
_cell.angle_alpha   90.00
_cell.angle_beta   90.00
_cell.angle_gamma   90.00
#
_symmetry.space_group_name_H-M   'P 1'
#
loop_
_entity.id
_entity.type
_entity.pdbx_description
1 polymer ?
#
loop_
_entity_poly.entity_id
_entity_poly.type
_entity_poly.pdbx_seq_one_letter_code
_entity_poly.pdbx_strand_id
1 'polypeptide(L)'
;SIYLNSPGGSVYDGLGIYDTMQFISSDVSTICTGLAASMASVLLVSGAKGKRYALKHSRVMIHQPLGQAHGQASDIEITAREILKLKQEPSTVLMLNLRYSFLLGLPILKTTQAATASEP
;
A
#
# COMPACT_ATOMS: atom_id res chain seq x y z
N SER A 1 6.11 -3.90 -16.95
CA SER A 1 6.44 -4.39 -15.59
C SER A 1 6.84 -3.23 -14.70
N ILE A 2 6.45 -3.29 -13.42
CA ILE A 2 6.84 -2.34 -12.37
C ILE A 2 7.67 -3.10 -11.34
N TYR A 3 8.89 -2.63 -11.10
CA TYR A 3 9.79 -3.13 -10.07
C TYR A 3 9.68 -2.23 -8.85
N LEU A 4 9.36 -2.82 -7.70
CA LEU A 4 9.06 -2.11 -6.46
C LEU A 4 10.16 -2.34 -5.42
N ASN A 5 10.77 -1.24 -4.97
CA ASN A 5 11.64 -1.20 -3.81
C ASN A 5 11.43 0.15 -3.12
N SER A 6 10.42 0.24 -2.25
CA SER A 6 9.95 1.50 -1.69
C SER A 6 9.31 1.30 -0.31
N PRO A 7 9.56 2.24 0.63
CA PRO A 7 8.85 2.25 1.91
C PRO A 7 7.41 2.79 1.80
N GLY A 8 6.97 3.18 0.62
CA GLY A 8 5.70 3.86 0.38
C GLY A 8 5.87 5.36 0.21
N GLY A 9 4.88 6.14 0.59
CA GLY A 9 4.86 7.59 0.46
C GLY A 9 3.45 8.15 0.41
N SER A 10 3.27 9.20 -0.39
CA SER A 10 1.98 9.86 -0.57
C SER A 10 0.90 8.90 -1.08
N VAL A 11 -0.23 8.88 -0.38
CA VAL A 11 -1.38 8.06 -0.79
C VAL A 11 -1.95 8.56 -2.11
N TYR A 12 -2.05 9.88 -2.31
CA TYR A 12 -2.58 10.46 -3.54
C TYR A 12 -1.72 10.10 -4.76
N ASP A 13 -0.40 10.18 -4.64
CA ASP A 13 0.51 9.81 -5.73
C ASP A 13 0.39 8.32 -6.04
N GLY A 14 0.29 7.50 -5.02
CA GLY A 14 0.11 6.06 -5.17
C GLY A 14 -1.23 5.68 -5.80
N LEU A 15 -2.32 6.36 -5.43
CA LEU A 15 -3.63 6.17 -6.07
C LEU A 15 -3.62 6.62 -7.54
N GLY A 16 -2.90 7.70 -7.88
CA GLY A 16 -2.72 8.12 -9.26
C GLY A 16 -1.99 7.06 -10.10
N ILE A 17 -0.96 6.42 -9.54
CA ILE A 17 -0.27 5.29 -10.18
C ILE A 17 -1.23 4.10 -10.32
N TYR A 18 -1.97 3.77 -9.26
CA TYR A 18 -2.97 2.69 -9.27
C TYR A 18 -3.99 2.89 -10.39
N ASP A 19 -4.61 4.07 -10.46
CA ASP A 19 -5.62 4.40 -11.47
C ASP A 19 -5.01 4.29 -12.88
N THR A 20 -3.78 4.74 -13.08
CA THR A 20 -3.06 4.61 -14.35
C THR A 20 -2.87 3.13 -14.72
N MET A 21 -2.49 2.29 -13.76
CA MET A 21 -2.36 0.84 -13.96
C MET A 21 -3.68 0.20 -14.39
N GLN A 22 -4.81 0.67 -13.86
CA GLN A 22 -6.14 0.17 -14.23
C GLN A 22 -6.63 0.74 -15.56
N PHE A 23 -6.22 1.96 -15.91
CA PHE A 23 -6.66 2.66 -17.11
C PHE A 23 -6.04 2.12 -18.41
N ILE A 24 -4.79 1.69 -18.37
CA ILE A 24 -4.10 1.16 -19.55
C ILE A 24 -4.63 -0.22 -19.94
N SER A 25 -4.70 -0.49 -21.25
CA SER A 25 -5.21 -1.76 -21.79
C SER A 25 -4.28 -2.96 -21.59
N SER A 26 -2.99 -2.70 -21.31
CA SER A 26 -1.98 -3.74 -21.12
C SER A 26 -1.96 -4.22 -19.67
N ASP A 27 -1.84 -5.52 -19.49
CA ASP A 27 -1.60 -6.08 -18.15
C ASP A 27 -0.33 -5.56 -17.52
N VAL A 28 -0.42 -5.11 -16.28
CA VAL A 28 0.72 -4.65 -15.50
C VAL A 28 1.24 -5.78 -14.61
N SER A 29 2.48 -6.16 -14.81
CA SER A 29 3.22 -7.06 -13.91
C SER A 29 3.91 -6.26 -12.81
N THR A 30 3.84 -6.73 -11.55
CA THR A 30 4.47 -6.09 -10.39
C THR A 30 5.46 -7.04 -9.72
N ILE A 31 6.64 -6.55 -9.42
CA ILE A 31 7.74 -7.33 -8.86
C ILE A 31 8.34 -6.60 -7.65
N CYS A 32 8.25 -7.17 -6.45
CA CYS A 32 8.96 -6.65 -5.28
C CYS A 32 10.41 -7.12 -5.30
N THR A 33 11.36 -6.18 -5.36
CA THR A 33 12.81 -6.48 -5.45
C THR A 33 13.57 -6.20 -4.16
N GLY A 34 12.95 -5.65 -3.16
CA GLY A 34 13.56 -5.35 -1.86
C GLY A 34 12.48 -5.15 -0.82
N LEU A 35 11.90 -3.97 -0.78
CA LEU A 35 10.82 -3.62 0.13
C LEU A 35 9.61 -3.08 -0.65
N ALA A 36 8.42 -3.57 -0.33
CA ALA A 36 7.17 -2.95 -0.74
C ALA A 36 6.35 -2.67 0.53
N ALA A 37 6.45 -1.45 1.06
CA ALA A 37 5.78 -1.06 2.29
C ALA A 37 4.72 0.01 2.05
N SER A 38 3.68 0.03 2.89
CA SER A 38 2.62 1.04 2.85
C SER A 38 2.00 1.14 1.46
N MET A 39 1.96 2.31 0.84
CA MET A 39 1.39 2.49 -0.49
C MET A 39 2.06 1.64 -1.59
N ALA A 40 3.35 1.34 -1.45
CA ALA A 40 4.03 0.43 -2.37
C ALA A 40 3.48 -1.02 -2.29
N SER A 41 3.01 -1.46 -1.14
CA SER A 41 2.36 -2.77 -1.01
C SER A 41 0.99 -2.80 -1.73
N VAL A 42 0.28 -1.68 -1.72
CA VAL A 42 -0.98 -1.53 -2.48
C VAL A 42 -0.71 -1.65 -3.98
N LEU A 43 0.32 -0.96 -4.48
CA LEU A 43 0.72 -1.06 -5.89
C LEU A 43 1.19 -2.47 -6.26
N LEU A 44 1.90 -3.17 -5.39
CA LEU A 44 2.33 -4.54 -5.63
C LEU A 44 1.13 -5.47 -5.85
N VAL A 45 0.12 -5.40 -4.97
CA VAL A 45 -1.07 -6.27 -5.10
C VAL A 45 -2.03 -5.84 -6.20
N SER A 46 -1.84 -4.65 -6.76
CA SER A 46 -2.66 -4.11 -7.86
C SER A 46 -2.21 -4.59 -9.24
N GLY A 47 -1.11 -5.31 -9.34
CA GLY A 47 -0.70 -5.97 -10.58
C GLY A 47 -1.73 -6.97 -11.08
N ALA A 48 -1.68 -7.31 -12.37
CA ALA A 48 -2.59 -8.26 -12.99
C ALA A 48 -2.51 -9.65 -12.31
N LYS A 49 -3.63 -10.35 -12.28
CA LYS A 49 -3.70 -11.70 -11.69
C LYS A 49 -2.66 -12.63 -12.34
N GLY A 50 -1.89 -13.32 -11.51
CA GLY A 50 -0.81 -14.21 -11.98
C GLY A 50 0.46 -13.50 -12.45
N LYS A 51 0.51 -12.16 -12.37
CA LYS A 51 1.68 -11.35 -12.77
C LYS A 51 2.24 -10.51 -11.62
N ARG A 52 2.11 -11.01 -10.39
CA ARG A 52 2.60 -10.40 -9.15
C ARG A 52 3.69 -11.27 -8.57
N TYR A 53 4.85 -10.70 -8.35
CA TYR A 53 6.04 -11.44 -7.93
C TYR A 53 6.73 -10.76 -6.75
N ALA A 54 7.41 -11.56 -5.95
CA ALA A 54 8.30 -11.08 -4.91
C ALA A 54 9.58 -11.93 -4.93
N LEU A 55 10.73 -11.28 -4.92
CA LEU A 55 12.00 -11.98 -4.87
C LEU A 55 12.22 -12.59 -3.48
N LYS A 56 13.04 -13.64 -3.42
CA LYS A 56 13.23 -14.47 -2.22
C LYS A 56 13.52 -13.68 -0.94
N HIS A 57 14.28 -12.60 -1.03
CA HIS A 57 14.70 -11.80 0.11
C HIS A 57 13.91 -10.48 0.27
N SER A 58 12.90 -10.26 -0.59
CA SER A 58 12.07 -9.08 -0.49
C SER A 58 11.12 -9.14 0.72
N ARG A 59 10.66 -7.97 1.15
CA ARG A 59 9.71 -7.79 2.25
C ARG A 59 8.49 -7.03 1.79
N VAL A 60 7.33 -7.43 2.26
CA VAL A 60 6.08 -6.70 2.05
C VAL A 60 5.54 -6.31 3.41
N MET A 61 5.29 -5.02 3.59
CA MET A 61 4.81 -4.47 4.86
C MET A 61 3.51 -3.69 4.63
N ILE A 62 2.50 -4.04 5.40
CA ILE A 62 1.21 -3.36 5.38
C ILE A 62 1.02 -2.69 6.73
N HIS A 63 0.76 -1.39 6.74
CA HIS A 63 0.41 -0.64 7.92
C HIS A 63 -0.65 0.43 7.62
N GLN A 64 -1.28 0.97 8.66
CA GLN A 64 -2.25 2.03 8.49
C GLN A 64 -1.56 3.33 8.05
N PRO A 65 -2.24 4.18 7.24
CA PRO A 65 -1.73 5.49 6.89
C PRO A 65 -1.40 6.29 8.14
N LEU A 66 -0.24 6.95 8.13
CA LEU A 66 0.15 7.93 9.13
C LEU A 66 -0.26 9.31 8.61
N GLY A 67 -0.79 10.13 9.50
CA GLY A 67 -1.15 11.50 9.17
C GLY A 67 -0.86 12.44 10.33
N GLN A 68 -0.52 13.67 10.00
CA GLN A 68 -0.34 14.75 10.97
C GLN A 68 -1.21 15.92 10.53
N ALA A 69 -1.83 16.58 11.49
CA ALA A 69 -2.63 17.77 11.27
C ALA A 69 -2.07 18.92 12.13
N HIS A 70 -1.86 20.06 11.51
CA HIS A 70 -1.40 21.29 12.15
C HIS A 70 -2.30 22.46 11.72
N GLY A 71 -2.50 23.43 12.58
CA GLY A 71 -3.28 24.63 12.27
C GLY A 71 -4.39 24.91 13.26
N GLN A 72 -5.41 25.67 12.83
CA GLN A 72 -6.59 25.97 13.64
C GLN A 72 -7.47 24.72 13.80
N ALA A 73 -8.35 24.72 14.80
CA ALA A 73 -9.21 23.56 15.11
C ALA A 73 -10.06 23.11 13.91
N SER A 74 -10.57 24.05 13.11
CA SER A 74 -11.28 23.76 11.86
C SER A 74 -10.41 23.05 10.83
N ASP A 75 -9.16 23.45 10.68
CA ASP A 75 -8.21 22.87 9.72
C ASP A 75 -7.82 21.46 10.16
N ILE A 76 -7.65 21.26 11.47
CA ILE A 76 -7.40 19.95 12.07
C ILE A 76 -8.57 18.99 11.80
N GLU A 77 -9.80 19.47 11.94
CA GLU A 77 -11.00 18.65 11.68
C GLU A 77 -11.10 18.24 10.21
N ILE A 78 -10.88 19.17 9.29
CA ILE A 78 -10.87 18.91 7.85
C ILE A 78 -9.78 17.88 7.52
N THR A 79 -8.57 18.10 8.00
CA THR A 79 -7.43 17.18 7.77
C THR A 79 -7.70 15.80 8.35
N ALA A 80 -8.29 15.71 9.54
CA ALA A 80 -8.64 14.43 10.15
C ALA A 80 -9.68 13.65 9.32
N ARG A 81 -10.68 14.34 8.77
CA ARG A 81 -11.66 13.72 7.86
C ARG A 81 -11.01 13.19 6.58
N GLU A 82 -10.09 13.93 5.99
CA GLU A 82 -9.35 13.48 4.79
C GLU A 82 -8.46 12.26 5.12
N ILE A 83 -7.76 12.26 6.24
CA ILE A 83 -6.97 11.10 6.68
C ILE A 83 -7.85 9.86 6.84
N LEU A 84 -9.07 10.00 7.38
CA LEU A 84 -10.01 8.88 7.51
C LEU A 84 -10.48 8.35 6.16
N LYS A 85 -10.75 9.21 5.19
CA LYS A 85 -11.08 8.81 3.81
C LYS A 85 -9.91 8.07 3.18
N LEU A 86 -8.70 8.62 3.24
CA LEU A 86 -7.49 8.02 2.71
C LEU A 86 -7.16 6.66 3.35
N LYS A 87 -7.57 6.45 4.60
CA LYS A 87 -7.45 5.13 5.26
C LYS A 87 -8.37 4.10 4.61
N GLN A 88 -9.56 4.50 4.18
CA GLN A 88 -10.54 3.56 3.63
C GLN A 88 -10.19 3.12 2.21
N GLU A 89 -9.78 4.04 1.35
CA GLU A 89 -9.53 3.74 -0.06
C GLU A 89 -8.40 2.70 -0.27
N PRO A 90 -7.17 2.91 0.23
CA PRO A 90 -6.11 1.91 0.09
C PRO A 90 -6.42 0.59 0.78
N SER A 91 -7.13 0.63 1.91
CA SER A 91 -7.54 -0.59 2.61
C SER A 91 -8.55 -1.39 1.79
N THR A 92 -9.47 -0.73 1.09
CA THR A 92 -10.43 -1.38 0.20
C THR A 92 -9.72 -2.00 -1.00
N VAL A 93 -8.81 -1.28 -1.66
CA VAL A 93 -7.99 -1.82 -2.75
C VAL A 93 -7.18 -3.03 -2.28
N LEU A 94 -6.56 -2.92 -1.11
CA LEU A 94 -5.79 -4.00 -0.52
C LEU A 94 -6.65 -5.23 -0.24
N MET A 95 -7.82 -5.06 0.38
CA MET A 95 -8.75 -6.16 0.68
C MET A 95 -9.26 -6.85 -0.58
N LEU A 96 -9.65 -6.08 -1.60
CA LEU A 96 -10.12 -6.64 -2.87
C LEU A 96 -9.03 -7.48 -3.54
N ASN A 97 -7.79 -7.00 -3.52
CA ASN A 97 -6.67 -7.69 -4.15
C ASN A 97 -6.10 -8.83 -3.31
N LEU A 98 -6.14 -8.74 -1.97
CA LEU A 98 -5.73 -9.82 -1.06
C LEU A 98 -6.65 -11.04 -1.16
N ARG A 99 -7.97 -10.87 -1.36
CA ARG A 99 -8.86 -12.01 -1.63
C ARG A 99 -8.42 -12.82 -2.84
N TYR A 100 -7.82 -12.17 -3.83
CA TYR A 100 -7.27 -12.84 -5.01
C TYR A 100 -5.84 -13.36 -4.80
N SER A 101 -5.04 -12.73 -3.92
CA SER A 101 -3.65 -13.13 -3.66
C SER A 101 -3.55 -14.34 -2.73
N PHE A 102 -4.47 -14.51 -1.78
CA PHE A 102 -4.55 -15.68 -0.91
C PHE A 102 -4.76 -16.98 -1.71
N LEU A 103 -5.41 -16.89 -2.87
CA LEU A 103 -5.60 -18.01 -3.81
C LEU A 103 -4.31 -18.36 -4.60
N LEU A 104 -3.26 -17.54 -4.52
CA LEU A 104 -2.06 -17.64 -5.37
C LEU A 104 -0.77 -17.97 -4.60
N GLY A 105 -0.85 -18.25 -3.29
CA GLY A 105 0.28 -18.78 -2.51
C GLY A 105 1.47 -17.82 -2.35
N LEU A 106 1.29 -16.49 -2.47
CA LEU A 106 2.32 -15.53 -2.12
C LEU A 106 2.49 -15.48 -0.60
N PRO A 107 3.70 -15.65 -0.04
CA PRO A 107 3.92 -15.52 1.38
C PRO A 107 3.73 -14.06 1.81
N ILE A 108 2.54 -13.74 2.31
CA ILE A 108 2.27 -12.45 2.93
C ILE A 108 2.75 -12.55 4.38
N LEU A 109 3.89 -11.97 4.68
CA LEU A 109 4.30 -11.76 6.05
C LEU A 109 3.46 -10.64 6.66
N LYS A 110 2.48 -11.03 7.48
CA LYS A 110 1.80 -10.09 8.36
C LYS A 110 2.80 -9.65 9.43
N THR A 111 3.33 -8.47 9.35
CA THR A 111 3.93 -7.82 10.51
C THR A 111 2.84 -7.09 11.26
N THR A 112 2.22 -7.78 12.19
CA THR A 112 1.41 -7.16 13.24
C THR A 112 2.39 -6.57 14.26
N GLN A 113 2.12 -5.35 14.67
CA GLN A 113 2.76 -4.56 15.71
C GLN A 113 4.00 -3.75 15.29
N ALA A 114 3.76 -2.46 15.14
CA ALA A 114 4.76 -1.48 15.49
C ALA A 114 5.14 -1.74 16.96
N ALA A 115 6.40 -2.05 17.20
CA ALA A 115 6.94 -2.01 18.53
C ALA A 115 6.74 -0.58 19.04
N THR A 116 5.94 -0.42 20.09
CA THR A 116 5.95 0.78 20.88
C THR A 116 7.35 0.89 21.46
N ALA A 117 8.14 1.81 20.90
CA ALA A 117 9.36 2.22 21.54
C ALA A 117 8.94 2.85 22.87
N SER A 118 9.11 2.13 23.95
CA SER A 118 9.15 2.70 25.28
C SER A 118 10.44 3.51 25.34
N GLU A 119 10.29 4.80 25.32
CA GLU A 119 11.39 5.70 25.71
C GLU A 119 11.72 5.45 27.19
N PRO A 120 13.00 5.56 27.57
CA PRO A 120 13.47 5.55 28.93
C PRO A 120 13.08 6.82 29.67
#